data_ddfda2119dea4ad4ff576a0788794d76
#
_entry.id   ddfda2119dea4ad4ff576a0788794d76
#
_cell.length_a   1.000
_cell.length_b   1.000
_cell.length_c   1.000
_cell.angle_alpha   90.00
_cell.angle_beta   90.00
_cell.angle_gamma   90.00
#
_symmetry.space_group_name_H-M   'P 1'
#
loop_
_entity.id
_entity.type
_entity.pdbx_description
1 polymer ?
#
loop_
_entity_poly.entity_id
_entity_poly.type
_entity_poly.pdbx_seq_one_letter_code
_entity_poly.pdbx_strand_id
1 'polypeptide(L)'
;SMATMLMPELLAVIRTPRVMPLPGDSRHVDSLMPLFLALERESRIHASGQTAAGMSLLTALLVQVARIAGAPDAGTRAEPAAGSRKNRQIEQFKTLLDQHFCAHWPVQNYAEALGLTAGQLSRICREVLGMSSLDVINARLLHEAQRDLVYTSSSIKQLAGELGFEDDAYFSRFFKRHTGLSPREFRAQALAQLAGAPAPE
;
A
#
# COMPACT_ATOMS: atom_id res chain seq x y z
N SER A 1 3.90 23.30 3.11
CA SER A 1 2.85 22.62 2.35
C SER A 1 1.78 22.13 3.29
N MET A 2 0.50 22.48 3.04
CA MET A 2 -0.65 22.15 3.90
C MET A 2 -0.84 20.63 4.12
N ALA A 3 -0.36 19.80 3.20
CA ALA A 3 -0.41 18.34 3.30
C ALA A 3 0.47 17.76 4.43
N THR A 4 1.49 18.48 4.88
CA THR A 4 2.43 18.01 5.90
C THR A 4 1.91 18.23 7.32
N MET A 5 0.88 19.05 7.50
CA MET A 5 0.23 19.32 8.78
C MET A 5 -0.96 18.39 9.09
N LEU A 6 -1.44 17.67 8.09
CA LEU A 6 -2.57 16.76 8.23
C LEU A 6 -2.12 15.39 8.73
N MET A 7 -1.82 15.36 10.00
CA MET A 7 -2.04 14.30 10.96
C MET A 7 -1.18 13.04 10.82
N PRO A 8 -0.22 12.83 11.70
CA PRO A 8 0.42 11.52 11.89
C PRO A 8 -0.59 10.39 12.09
N GLU A 9 -1.78 10.69 12.62
CA GLU A 9 -2.89 9.76 12.83
C GLU A 9 -3.48 9.21 11.53
N LEU A 10 -3.63 10.03 10.47
CA LEU A 10 -4.11 9.56 9.17
C LEU A 10 -3.08 8.68 8.45
N LEU A 11 -1.80 9.02 8.60
CA LEU A 11 -0.72 8.19 8.05
C LEU A 11 -0.68 6.81 8.73
N ALA A 12 -0.99 6.73 10.01
CA ALA A 12 -1.07 5.45 10.72
C ALA A 12 -2.19 4.55 10.18
N VAL A 13 -3.34 5.11 9.81
CA VAL A 13 -4.46 4.35 9.22
C VAL A 13 -4.11 3.82 7.83
N ILE A 14 -3.40 4.62 7.01
CA ILE A 14 -3.02 4.23 5.65
C ILE A 14 -1.86 3.23 5.65
N ARG A 15 -0.93 3.36 6.60
CA ARG A 15 0.28 2.51 6.67
C ARG A 15 0.02 1.10 7.18
N THR A 16 -1.08 0.87 7.88
CA THR A 16 -1.38 -0.43 8.47
C THR A 16 -2.64 -1.01 7.80
N PRO A 17 -2.50 -1.86 6.76
CA PRO A 17 -3.64 -2.57 6.20
C PRO A 17 -4.31 -3.39 7.31
N ARG A 18 -5.55 -3.08 7.63
CA ARG A 18 -6.36 -3.84 8.58
C ARG A 18 -7.77 -3.99 8.04
N VAL A 19 -8.34 -5.15 8.25
CA VAL A 19 -9.78 -5.37 8.06
C VAL A 19 -10.44 -5.03 9.39
N MET A 20 -11.30 -4.02 9.36
CA MET A 20 -12.12 -3.66 10.52
C MET A 20 -13.53 -4.19 10.27
N PRO A 21 -13.98 -5.19 11.04
CA PRO A 21 -15.38 -5.54 10.99
C PRO A 21 -16.17 -4.33 11.50
N LEU A 22 -17.02 -3.76 10.64
CA LEU A 22 -17.97 -2.74 11.09
C LEU A 22 -18.99 -3.44 11.97
N PRO A 23 -19.18 -2.98 13.23
CA PRO A 23 -20.30 -3.47 14.04
C PRO A 23 -21.59 -3.31 13.23
N GLY A 24 -22.52 -4.24 13.34
CA GLY A 24 -23.78 -4.22 12.60
C GLY A 24 -24.69 -2.99 12.87
N ASP A 25 -24.17 -2.00 13.58
CA ASP A 25 -24.78 -0.71 13.83
C ASP A 25 -24.59 0.18 12.58
N SER A 26 -25.68 0.52 11.93
CA SER A 26 -25.74 1.27 10.67
C SER A 26 -25.01 2.63 10.66
N ARG A 27 -24.71 3.19 11.82
CA ARG A 27 -24.11 4.54 11.96
C ARG A 27 -22.79 4.72 11.21
N HIS A 28 -21.96 3.68 11.17
CA HIS A 28 -20.65 3.74 10.46
C HIS A 28 -20.84 3.68 8.95
N VAL A 29 -21.80 2.87 8.48
CA VAL A 29 -22.18 2.81 7.06
C VAL A 29 -22.78 4.15 6.64
N ASP A 30 -23.68 4.72 7.44
CA ASP A 30 -24.33 6.01 7.19
C ASP A 30 -23.32 7.17 7.13
N SER A 31 -22.21 7.10 7.85
CA SER A 31 -21.18 8.14 7.82
C SER A 31 -20.17 7.98 6.67
N LEU A 32 -19.90 6.76 6.21
CA LEU A 32 -18.90 6.46 5.16
C LEU A 32 -19.51 6.48 3.76
N MET A 33 -20.71 5.91 3.60
CA MET A 33 -21.34 5.75 2.28
C MET A 33 -21.56 7.07 1.52
N PRO A 34 -22.01 8.17 2.14
CA PRO A 34 -22.15 9.46 1.45
C PRO A 34 -20.82 9.98 0.91
N LEU A 35 -19.71 9.77 1.64
CA LEU A 35 -18.37 10.20 1.22
C LEU A 35 -17.85 9.37 0.04
N PHE A 36 -18.09 8.05 0.03
CA PHE A 36 -17.78 7.20 -1.10
C PHE A 36 -18.55 7.59 -2.35
N LEU A 37 -19.86 7.80 -2.23
CA LEU A 37 -20.71 8.22 -3.35
C LEU A 37 -20.33 9.61 -3.87
N ALA A 38 -19.95 10.52 -2.99
CA ALA A 38 -19.50 11.86 -3.38
C ALA A 38 -18.15 11.77 -4.12
N LEU A 39 -17.20 10.94 -3.63
CA LEU A 39 -15.91 10.73 -4.28
C LEU A 39 -16.07 10.06 -5.65
N GLU A 40 -16.93 9.05 -5.76
CA GLU A 40 -17.27 8.40 -7.02
C GLU A 40 -17.86 9.40 -8.03
N ARG A 41 -18.80 10.23 -7.58
CA ARG A 41 -19.40 11.27 -8.43
C ARG A 41 -18.36 12.27 -8.90
N GLU A 42 -17.49 12.75 -7.99
CA GLU A 42 -16.44 13.70 -8.32
C GLU A 42 -15.41 13.12 -9.29
N SER A 43 -15.10 11.82 -9.19
CA SER A 43 -14.17 11.15 -10.11
C SER A 43 -14.67 11.10 -11.55
N ARG A 44 -15.97 11.21 -11.76
CA ARG A 44 -16.60 11.20 -13.09
C ARG A 44 -16.78 12.60 -13.69
N ILE A 45 -16.62 13.65 -12.89
CA ILE A 45 -16.81 15.04 -13.33
C ILE A 45 -15.44 15.59 -13.76
N HIS A 46 -15.30 15.93 -15.06
CA HIS A 46 -14.10 16.56 -15.60
C HIS A 46 -14.29 18.10 -15.56
N ALA A 47 -14.28 18.68 -14.35
CA ALA A 47 -14.48 20.11 -14.13
C ALA A 47 -13.28 20.77 -13.46
N SER A 48 -13.19 22.09 -13.60
CA SER A 48 -12.20 22.90 -12.88
C SER A 48 -12.39 22.71 -11.36
N GLY A 49 -11.29 22.39 -10.66
CA GLY A 49 -11.34 22.14 -9.21
C GLY A 49 -11.56 20.68 -8.80
N GLN A 50 -11.75 19.75 -9.73
CA GLN A 50 -11.94 18.31 -9.46
C GLN A 50 -10.87 17.74 -8.53
N THR A 51 -9.59 18.03 -8.77
CA THR A 51 -8.50 17.57 -7.92
C THR A 51 -8.63 18.05 -6.48
N ALA A 52 -9.00 19.32 -6.28
CA ALA A 52 -9.15 19.90 -4.95
C ALA A 52 -10.37 19.31 -4.22
N ALA A 53 -11.48 19.14 -4.92
CA ALA A 53 -12.70 18.54 -4.39
C ALA A 53 -12.47 17.06 -4.04
N GLY A 54 -11.86 16.28 -4.94
CA GLY A 54 -11.52 14.88 -4.71
C GLY A 54 -10.58 14.69 -3.53
N MET A 55 -9.54 15.53 -3.39
CA MET A 55 -8.61 15.50 -2.24
C MET A 55 -9.33 15.84 -0.92
N SER A 56 -10.26 16.76 -0.94
CA SER A 56 -11.05 17.11 0.25
C SER A 56 -11.96 15.97 0.70
N LEU A 57 -12.65 15.33 -0.25
CA LEU A 57 -13.51 14.17 0.02
C LEU A 57 -12.69 12.97 0.50
N LEU A 58 -11.53 12.70 -0.11
CA LEU A 58 -10.63 11.65 0.33
C LEU A 58 -10.13 11.90 1.76
N THR A 59 -9.77 13.14 2.07
CA THR A 59 -9.35 13.54 3.43
C THR A 59 -10.48 13.32 4.43
N ALA A 60 -11.71 13.72 4.10
CA ALA A 60 -12.86 13.50 4.96
C ALA A 60 -13.14 12.01 5.19
N LEU A 61 -13.02 11.17 4.15
CA LEU A 61 -13.15 9.73 4.24
C LEU A 61 -12.10 9.12 5.19
N LEU A 62 -10.83 9.51 5.02
CA LEU A 62 -9.74 9.03 5.86
C LEU A 62 -9.91 9.44 7.33
N VAL A 63 -10.41 10.65 7.58
CA VAL A 63 -10.74 11.11 8.95
C VAL A 63 -11.83 10.25 9.57
N GLN A 64 -12.88 9.90 8.82
CA GLN A 64 -13.94 9.02 9.34
C GLN A 64 -13.42 7.61 9.62
N VAL A 65 -12.60 7.05 8.72
CA VAL A 65 -11.95 5.75 8.93
C VAL A 65 -11.06 5.80 10.18
N ALA A 66 -10.27 6.87 10.39
CA ALA A 66 -9.45 7.05 11.57
C ALA A 66 -10.28 7.13 12.86
N ARG A 67 -11.41 7.82 12.84
CA ARG A 67 -12.34 7.90 13.98
C ARG A 67 -12.92 6.54 14.34
N ILE A 68 -13.32 5.77 13.33
CA ILE A 68 -13.83 4.40 13.53
C ILE A 68 -12.70 3.50 14.08
N ALA A 69 -11.48 3.63 13.54
CA ALA A 69 -10.31 2.86 13.98
C ALA A 69 -9.85 3.23 15.40
N GLY A 70 -10.06 4.47 15.81
CA GLY A 70 -9.68 5.00 17.13
C GLY A 70 -10.80 4.99 18.18
N ALA A 71 -12.04 4.63 17.79
CA ALA A 71 -13.12 4.47 18.76
C ALA A 71 -12.78 3.29 19.69
N PRO A 72 -12.71 3.49 21.01
CA PRO A 72 -12.52 2.37 21.93
C PRO A 72 -13.72 1.44 21.78
N ASP A 73 -13.46 0.19 21.42
CA ASP A 73 -14.46 -0.87 21.39
C ASP A 73 -15.14 -0.94 22.78
N ALA A 74 -16.39 -0.50 22.84
CA ALA A 74 -17.19 -0.48 24.07
C ALA A 74 -17.58 -1.91 24.53
N GLY A 75 -16.92 -2.94 24.07
CA GLY A 75 -17.32 -4.32 24.32
C GLY A 75 -16.25 -5.37 24.48
N THR A 76 -14.98 -5.09 24.22
CA THR A 76 -13.96 -6.13 24.41
C THR A 76 -12.74 -5.58 25.15
N ARG A 77 -12.78 -5.74 26.46
CA ARG A 77 -11.59 -5.81 27.30
C ARG A 77 -10.86 -7.11 26.94
N ALA A 78 -10.24 -7.14 25.76
CA ALA A 78 -9.44 -8.25 25.29
C ALA A 78 -7.97 -7.90 25.48
N GLU A 79 -7.27 -8.79 26.12
CA GLU A 79 -5.88 -8.76 26.52
C GLU A 79 -4.91 -8.14 25.49
N PRO A 80 -4.02 -7.22 25.93
CA PRO A 80 -3.13 -6.50 24.99
C PRO A 80 -1.90 -7.30 24.52
N ALA A 81 -1.78 -8.60 24.81
CA ALA A 81 -0.46 -9.22 24.74
C ALA A 81 -0.06 -9.86 23.41
N ALA A 82 -0.92 -10.62 22.73
CA ALA A 82 -0.49 -11.39 21.54
C ALA A 82 -0.65 -10.65 20.20
N GLY A 83 -1.78 -9.98 19.98
CA GLY A 83 -2.03 -9.21 18.75
C GLY A 83 -1.12 -7.97 18.66
N SER A 84 -0.90 -7.28 19.77
CA SER A 84 -0.02 -6.13 19.86
C SER A 84 1.45 -6.47 19.56
N ARG A 85 1.95 -7.65 19.97
CA ARG A 85 3.32 -8.08 19.68
C ARG A 85 3.51 -8.41 18.20
N LYS A 86 2.60 -9.17 17.60
CA LYS A 86 2.67 -9.51 16.17
C LYS A 86 2.58 -8.26 15.29
N ASN A 87 1.66 -7.36 15.59
CA ASN A 87 1.54 -6.09 14.87
C ASN A 87 2.81 -5.26 14.97
N ARG A 88 3.44 -5.18 16.14
CA ARG A 88 4.72 -4.49 16.32
C ARG A 88 5.83 -5.15 15.49
N GLN A 89 5.90 -6.47 15.47
CA GLN A 89 6.86 -7.21 14.64
C GLN A 89 6.64 -6.96 13.14
N ILE A 90 5.41 -6.86 12.68
CA ILE A 90 5.09 -6.49 11.30
C ILE A 90 5.51 -5.05 10.99
N GLU A 91 5.28 -4.10 11.87
CA GLU A 91 5.73 -2.71 11.63
C GLU A 91 7.26 -2.60 11.62
N GLN A 92 7.96 -3.33 12.48
CA GLN A 92 9.41 -3.42 12.42
C GLN A 92 9.89 -4.08 11.12
N PHE A 93 9.22 -5.15 10.67
CA PHE A 93 9.51 -5.79 9.39
C PHE A 93 9.35 -4.83 8.22
N LYS A 94 8.25 -4.07 8.17
CA LYS A 94 8.03 -3.07 7.12
C LYS A 94 9.10 -1.99 7.11
N THR A 95 9.52 -1.52 8.30
CA THR A 95 10.60 -0.53 8.43
C THR A 95 11.92 -1.08 7.87
N LEU A 96 12.29 -2.31 8.22
CA LEU A 96 13.49 -2.96 7.68
C LEU A 96 13.37 -3.20 6.16
N LEU A 97 12.17 -3.56 5.70
CA LEU A 97 11.91 -3.77 4.29
C LEU A 97 12.10 -2.48 3.49
N ASP A 98 11.59 -1.35 3.96
CA ASP A 98 11.77 -0.04 3.31
C ASP A 98 13.24 0.38 3.24
N GLN A 99 14.06 -0.07 4.19
CA GLN A 99 15.50 0.22 4.20
C GLN A 99 16.31 -0.68 3.28
N HIS A 100 15.87 -1.93 3.04
CA HIS A 100 16.71 -2.97 2.45
C HIS A 100 16.12 -3.67 1.22
N PHE A 101 14.94 -3.27 0.72
CA PHE A 101 14.30 -3.98 -0.41
C PHE A 101 15.17 -3.96 -1.69
N CYS A 102 15.87 -2.85 -1.98
CA CYS A 102 16.80 -2.77 -3.11
C CYS A 102 18.09 -3.57 -2.90
N ALA A 103 18.41 -3.96 -1.67
CA ALA A 103 19.56 -4.83 -1.38
C ALA A 103 19.24 -6.32 -1.56
N HIS A 104 18.00 -6.65 -1.97
CA HIS A 104 17.52 -8.01 -2.16
C HIS A 104 17.78 -8.95 -0.98
N TRP A 105 17.61 -8.45 0.23
CA TRP A 105 17.79 -9.28 1.41
C TRP A 105 16.89 -10.53 1.35
N PRO A 106 17.44 -11.72 1.60
CA PRO A 106 16.63 -12.91 1.77
C PRO A 106 15.77 -12.81 3.04
N VAL A 107 14.69 -13.55 3.09
CA VAL A 107 13.74 -13.57 4.25
C VAL A 107 14.48 -13.83 5.56
N GLN A 108 15.53 -14.63 5.54
CA GLN A 108 16.38 -14.94 6.69
C GLN A 108 16.94 -13.67 7.35
N ASN A 109 17.51 -12.76 6.58
CA ASN A 109 18.14 -11.54 7.12
C ASN A 109 17.12 -10.66 7.85
N TYR A 110 15.93 -10.52 7.29
CA TYR A 110 14.84 -9.80 7.96
C TYR A 110 14.39 -10.50 9.25
N ALA A 111 14.28 -11.81 9.21
CA ALA A 111 13.86 -12.59 10.37
C ALA A 111 14.91 -12.50 11.49
N GLU A 112 16.18 -12.64 11.18
CA GLU A 112 17.30 -12.53 12.14
C GLU A 112 17.35 -11.14 12.78
N ALA A 113 17.20 -10.07 11.99
CA ALA A 113 17.14 -8.70 12.49
C ALA A 113 15.97 -8.46 13.47
N LEU A 114 14.92 -9.28 13.38
CA LEU A 114 13.75 -9.23 14.27
C LEU A 114 13.82 -10.25 15.43
N GLY A 115 14.91 -11.02 15.53
CA GLY A 115 15.02 -12.10 16.52
C GLY A 115 14.05 -13.26 16.26
N LEU A 116 13.72 -13.53 15.00
CA LEU A 116 12.77 -14.55 14.55
C LEU A 116 13.44 -15.56 13.61
N THR A 117 12.80 -16.71 13.42
CA THR A 117 13.10 -17.58 12.28
C THR A 117 12.32 -17.15 11.04
N ALA A 118 12.79 -17.48 9.83
CA ALA A 118 12.07 -17.20 8.58
C ALA A 118 10.64 -17.79 8.58
N GLY A 119 10.47 -18.98 9.16
CA GLY A 119 9.16 -19.62 9.31
C GLY A 119 8.22 -18.85 10.25
N GLN A 120 8.74 -18.34 11.37
CA GLN A 120 7.96 -17.50 12.30
C GLN A 120 7.54 -16.19 11.65
N LEU A 121 8.47 -15.51 10.97
CA LEU A 121 8.15 -14.27 10.24
C LEU A 121 7.08 -14.53 9.18
N SER A 122 7.21 -15.58 8.36
CA SER A 122 6.24 -15.92 7.33
C SER A 122 4.86 -16.27 7.91
N ARG A 123 4.81 -16.94 9.06
CA ARG A 123 3.54 -17.23 9.78
C ARG A 123 2.88 -15.95 10.27
N ILE A 124 3.65 -15.04 10.90
CA ILE A 124 3.13 -13.76 11.38
C ILE A 124 2.61 -12.92 10.22
N CYS A 125 3.32 -12.87 9.08
CA CYS A 125 2.87 -12.18 7.88
C CYS A 125 1.53 -12.74 7.37
N ARG A 126 1.37 -14.09 7.31
CA ARG A 126 0.09 -14.68 6.89
C ARG A 126 -1.05 -14.36 7.85
N GLU A 127 -0.80 -14.40 9.15
CA GLU A 127 -1.81 -14.12 10.17
C GLU A 127 -2.25 -12.64 10.17
N VAL A 128 -1.33 -11.70 9.95
CA VAL A 128 -1.60 -10.26 10.06
C VAL A 128 -1.89 -9.62 8.70
N LEU A 129 -1.16 -10.04 7.64
CA LEU A 129 -1.23 -9.42 6.31
C LEU A 129 -1.91 -10.32 5.27
N GLY A 130 -2.22 -11.57 5.59
CA GLY A 130 -2.85 -12.52 4.66
C GLY A 130 -1.90 -13.09 3.60
N MET A 131 -0.59 -12.79 3.64
CA MET A 131 0.39 -13.22 2.63
C MET A 131 1.71 -13.64 3.29
N SER A 132 2.55 -14.39 2.57
CA SER A 132 3.85 -14.81 3.10
C SER A 132 4.83 -13.62 3.18
N SER A 133 5.90 -13.77 4.00
CA SER A 133 6.94 -12.75 4.07
C SER A 133 7.63 -12.49 2.74
N LEU A 134 7.81 -13.52 1.90
CA LEU A 134 8.36 -13.36 0.56
C LEU A 134 7.43 -12.56 -0.35
N ASP A 135 6.12 -12.82 -0.27
CA ASP A 135 5.14 -12.06 -1.05
C ASP A 135 5.10 -10.59 -0.63
N VAL A 136 5.25 -10.30 0.66
CA VAL A 136 5.36 -8.91 1.16
C VAL A 136 6.59 -8.21 0.59
N ILE A 137 7.75 -8.88 0.57
CA ILE A 137 9.00 -8.35 -0.02
C ILE A 137 8.81 -8.08 -1.52
N ASN A 138 8.28 -9.08 -2.25
CA ASN A 138 8.04 -8.94 -3.68
C ASN A 138 7.04 -7.83 -3.99
N ALA A 139 5.97 -7.71 -3.21
CA ALA A 139 4.98 -6.66 -3.36
C ALA A 139 5.57 -5.26 -3.16
N ARG A 140 6.47 -5.08 -2.18
CA ARG A 140 7.16 -3.80 -1.96
C ARG A 140 8.05 -3.42 -3.14
N LEU A 141 8.85 -4.38 -3.62
CA LEU A 141 9.74 -4.19 -4.76
C LEU A 141 8.95 -3.86 -6.04
N LEU A 142 7.86 -4.59 -6.26
CA LEU A 142 6.96 -4.38 -7.40
C LEU A 142 6.29 -3.00 -7.35
N HIS A 143 5.82 -2.58 -6.19
CA HIS A 143 5.20 -1.26 -6.00
C HIS A 143 6.18 -0.13 -6.37
N GLU A 144 7.44 -0.22 -5.92
CA GLU A 144 8.46 0.76 -6.29
C GLU A 144 8.73 0.75 -7.81
N ALA A 145 8.88 -0.45 -8.40
CA ALA A 145 9.05 -0.60 -9.84
C ALA A 145 7.91 0.03 -10.65
N GLN A 146 6.66 -0.18 -10.23
CA GLN A 146 5.49 0.40 -10.88
C GLN A 146 5.49 1.93 -10.77
N ARG A 147 5.80 2.46 -9.59
CA ARG A 147 5.90 3.90 -9.36
C ARG A 147 6.94 4.53 -10.28
N ASP A 148 8.14 3.97 -10.33
CA ASP A 148 9.24 4.52 -11.10
C ASP A 148 9.00 4.38 -12.62
N LEU A 149 8.34 3.31 -13.06
CA LEU A 149 7.91 3.16 -14.45
C LEU A 149 6.94 4.26 -14.90
N VAL A 150 6.09 4.73 -14.01
CA VAL A 150 5.06 5.76 -14.30
C VAL A 150 5.63 7.17 -14.19
N TYR A 151 6.42 7.44 -13.16
CA TYR A 151 6.80 8.79 -12.80
C TYR A 151 8.22 9.18 -13.21
N THR A 152 9.01 8.27 -13.76
CA THR A 152 10.35 8.57 -14.26
C THR A 152 10.50 8.22 -15.74
N SER A 153 11.44 8.89 -16.40
CA SER A 153 11.84 8.58 -17.78
C SER A 153 13.04 7.63 -17.87
N SER A 154 13.48 7.07 -16.73
CA SER A 154 14.61 6.15 -16.66
C SER A 154 14.43 4.96 -17.60
N SER A 155 15.51 4.52 -18.24
CA SER A 155 15.48 3.29 -19.04
C SER A 155 15.19 2.07 -18.16
N ILE A 156 14.66 1.00 -18.75
CA ILE A 156 14.38 -0.24 -18.00
C ILE A 156 15.65 -0.79 -17.34
N LYS A 157 16.79 -0.65 -18.00
CA LYS A 157 18.10 -1.06 -17.46
C LYS A 157 18.51 -0.23 -16.24
N GLN A 158 18.34 1.10 -16.30
CA GLN A 158 18.64 1.98 -15.17
C GLN A 158 17.73 1.67 -13.98
N LEU A 159 16.43 1.53 -14.23
CA LEU A 159 15.45 1.21 -13.22
C LEU A 159 15.75 -0.15 -12.56
N ALA A 160 16.10 -1.17 -13.35
CA ALA A 160 16.53 -2.47 -12.82
C ALA A 160 17.73 -2.31 -11.86
N GLY A 161 18.75 -1.53 -12.25
CA GLY A 161 19.92 -1.25 -11.40
C GLY A 161 19.57 -0.49 -10.12
N GLU A 162 18.70 0.54 -10.19
CA GLU A 162 18.23 1.30 -9.03
C GLU A 162 17.44 0.44 -8.03
N LEU A 163 16.71 -0.55 -8.55
CA LEU A 163 16.00 -1.55 -7.75
C LEU A 163 16.89 -2.71 -7.27
N GLY A 164 18.20 -2.68 -7.57
CA GLY A 164 19.16 -3.67 -7.11
C GLY A 164 19.20 -4.96 -7.94
N PHE A 165 18.60 -5.00 -9.12
CA PHE A 165 18.75 -6.15 -10.02
C PHE A 165 20.07 -6.07 -10.79
N GLU A 166 20.80 -7.16 -10.84
CA GLU A 166 22.05 -7.28 -11.61
C GLU A 166 21.81 -7.28 -13.12
N ASP A 167 20.63 -7.74 -13.56
CA ASP A 167 20.27 -7.96 -14.95
C ASP A 167 18.83 -7.47 -15.22
N ASP A 168 18.68 -6.64 -16.25
CA ASP A 168 17.38 -6.09 -16.68
C ASP A 168 16.45 -7.15 -17.29
N ALA A 169 16.99 -8.23 -17.83
CA ALA A 169 16.19 -9.37 -18.29
C ALA A 169 15.59 -10.15 -17.10
N TYR A 170 16.34 -10.29 -15.98
CA TYR A 170 15.82 -10.89 -14.76
C TYR A 170 14.73 -10.00 -14.14
N PHE A 171 14.98 -8.69 -14.06
CA PHE A 171 13.95 -7.73 -13.64
C PHE A 171 12.69 -7.83 -14.50
N SER A 172 12.83 -7.88 -15.82
CA SER A 172 11.69 -7.96 -16.74
C SER A 172 10.87 -9.24 -16.53
N ARG A 173 11.54 -10.38 -16.29
CA ARG A 173 10.86 -11.66 -15.96
C ARG A 173 10.14 -11.58 -14.60
N PHE A 174 10.80 -11.02 -13.58
CA PHE A 174 10.20 -10.79 -12.27
C PHE A 174 8.94 -9.93 -12.39
N PHE A 175 9.04 -8.79 -13.05
CA PHE A 175 7.94 -7.84 -13.20
C PHE A 175 6.75 -8.47 -13.95
N LYS A 176 7.03 -9.13 -15.09
CA LYS A 176 5.99 -9.80 -15.89
C LYS A 176 5.30 -10.93 -15.13
N ARG A 177 6.05 -11.69 -14.33
CA ARG A 177 5.51 -12.77 -13.50
C ARG A 177 4.47 -12.25 -12.50
N HIS A 178 4.69 -11.06 -11.94
CA HIS A 178 3.83 -10.50 -10.90
C HIS A 178 2.70 -9.60 -11.43
N THR A 179 2.86 -8.99 -12.61
CA THR A 179 1.87 -8.05 -13.18
C THR A 179 1.14 -8.58 -14.42
N GLY A 180 1.67 -9.63 -15.03
CA GLY A 180 1.20 -10.11 -16.33
C GLY A 180 1.76 -9.33 -17.53
N LEU A 181 2.33 -8.14 -17.35
CA LEU A 181 2.84 -7.24 -18.37
C LEU A 181 4.36 -7.10 -18.28
N SER A 182 5.04 -6.87 -19.40
CA SER A 182 6.43 -6.43 -19.35
C SER A 182 6.53 -4.99 -18.83
N PRO A 183 7.68 -4.57 -18.28
CA PRO A 183 7.88 -3.18 -17.82
C PRO A 183 7.58 -2.13 -18.89
N ARG A 184 7.90 -2.42 -20.15
CA ARG A 184 7.62 -1.52 -21.30
C ARG A 184 6.13 -1.39 -21.58
N GLU A 185 5.42 -2.51 -21.64
CA GLU A 185 3.96 -2.56 -21.84
C GLU A 185 3.24 -1.83 -20.70
N PHE A 186 3.65 -2.08 -19.47
CA PHE A 186 3.09 -1.41 -18.29
C PHE A 186 3.27 0.11 -18.36
N ARG A 187 4.49 0.59 -18.66
CA ARG A 187 4.77 2.03 -18.84
C ARG A 187 3.93 2.65 -19.94
N ALA A 188 3.85 2.00 -21.10
CA ALA A 188 3.06 2.50 -22.23
C ALA A 188 1.58 2.63 -21.88
N GLN A 189 1.02 1.62 -21.22
CA GLN A 189 -0.38 1.61 -20.78
C GLN A 189 -0.65 2.71 -19.72
N ALA A 190 0.22 2.85 -18.73
CA ALA A 190 0.07 3.86 -17.68
C ALA A 190 0.15 5.29 -18.26
N LEU A 191 1.10 5.55 -19.17
CA LEU A 191 1.22 6.85 -19.84
C LEU A 191 0.01 7.17 -20.71
N ALA A 192 -0.53 6.19 -21.43
CA ALA A 192 -1.75 6.36 -22.22
C ALA A 192 -2.95 6.74 -21.34
N GLN A 193 -3.09 6.11 -20.15
CA GLN A 193 -4.13 6.43 -19.19
C GLN A 193 -3.96 7.85 -18.60
N LEU A 194 -2.73 8.27 -18.29
CA LEU A 194 -2.43 9.62 -17.79
C LEU A 194 -2.63 10.70 -18.85
N ALA A 195 -2.41 10.39 -20.12
CA ALA A 195 -2.60 11.33 -21.22
C ALA A 195 -4.07 11.58 -21.59
N GLY A 196 -5.03 10.90 -20.95
CA GLY A 196 -6.46 11.09 -21.21
C GLY A 196 -6.89 10.64 -22.60
N ALA A 197 -6.19 9.71 -23.25
CA ALA A 197 -6.61 9.15 -24.50
C ALA A 197 -7.96 8.41 -24.31
N PRO A 198 -9.01 8.71 -25.11
CA PRO A 198 -10.26 7.95 -25.07
C PRO A 198 -9.92 6.48 -25.37
N ALA A 199 -10.53 5.57 -24.61
CA ALA A 199 -10.42 4.15 -24.88
C ALA A 199 -10.86 3.90 -26.33
N PRO A 200 -10.13 3.08 -27.12
CA PRO A 200 -10.63 2.68 -28.44
C PRO A 200 -11.95 1.93 -28.25
N GLU A 201 -12.99 2.34 -29.02
CA GLU A 201 -14.28 1.66 -29.12
C GLU A 201 -14.15 0.19 -29.54
#